data_86b9149618d334254ad719e720d0870d
#
_entry.id   86b9149618d334254ad719e720d0870d
#
_cell.length_a   1.000
_cell.length_b   1.000
_cell.length_c   1.000
_cell.angle_alpha   90.00
_cell.angle_beta   90.00
_cell.angle_gamma   90.00
#
_symmetry.space_group_name_H-M   'P 1'
#
loop_
_entity.id
_entity.type
_entity.pdbx_description
1 polymer ?
#
loop_
_entity_poly.entity_id
_entity_poly.type
_entity_poly.pdbx_seq_one_letter_code
_entity_poly.pdbx_strand_id
1 'polypeptide(L)'
;MKFFFIPYPAISYIKNAVYNFVDFRIKSAGPSNYGGALFFALRQETVKNESVIRNSTFREARAGAEIVEFIVKIRIPSWLERAAVLLLLLYRRLRYGYAFRRIPLTQGHFAIVDPQDYPHLSRYKWRLCRTKGKNVLYAERSVRLPNGKYSRILMHRQLMEVPEGYVIDHVNNSGLDNRRANIRSATVAQNAWNSKKRNPRSGYKGVWFAKDKGLWRAAIVCHGKRKHLGYFKDKIAAAKAYDTAAIKYYGEFARLNFP
;
A
#
# COMPACT_ATOMS: atom_id res chain seq x y z
N MET A 1 40.04 -1.40 6.83
CA MET A 1 38.74 -2.01 6.56
C MET A 1 37.85 -0.95 5.86
N LYS A 2 37.77 -0.98 4.53
CA LYS A 2 37.04 0.03 3.75
C LYS A 2 35.58 -0.44 3.64
N PHE A 3 34.65 0.27 4.29
CA PHE A 3 33.23 0.05 4.13
C PHE A 3 32.80 0.52 2.73
N PHE A 4 32.35 -0.41 1.89
CA PHE A 4 31.68 -0.08 0.64
C PHE A 4 30.29 0.49 0.95
N PHE A 5 30.14 1.80 0.78
CA PHE A 5 28.85 2.46 0.79
C PHE A 5 28.10 2.04 -0.49
N ILE A 6 27.06 1.21 -0.37
CA ILE A 6 26.14 0.91 -1.47
C ILE A 6 25.19 2.10 -1.57
N PRO A 7 25.21 2.88 -2.65
CA PRO A 7 24.37 4.06 -2.77
C PRO A 7 22.88 3.67 -2.81
N TYR A 8 22.04 4.51 -2.22
CA TYR A 8 20.59 4.41 -2.07
C TYR A 8 19.78 3.92 -3.32
N PRO A 9 20.23 4.12 -4.58
CA PRO A 9 19.55 3.57 -5.76
C PRO A 9 19.56 2.03 -5.85
N ALA A 10 20.57 1.34 -5.30
CA ALA A 10 20.64 -0.12 -5.36
C ALA A 10 19.55 -0.82 -4.54
N ILE A 11 19.05 -0.19 -3.46
CA ILE A 11 17.97 -0.74 -2.62
C ILE A 11 16.61 -0.66 -3.34
N SER A 12 16.43 0.27 -4.28
CA SER A 12 15.20 0.36 -5.08
C SER A 12 15.09 -0.78 -6.11
N TYR A 13 16.21 -1.36 -6.51
CA TYR A 13 16.29 -2.47 -7.47
C TYR A 13 15.71 -3.78 -6.92
N ILE A 14 15.97 -4.08 -5.65
CA ILE A 14 15.43 -5.29 -4.99
C ILE A 14 13.91 -5.19 -4.79
N LYS A 15 13.34 -3.99 -4.87
CA LYS A 15 11.90 -3.76 -4.63
C LYS A 15 10.98 -4.31 -5.72
N ASN A 16 11.47 -4.56 -6.92
CA ASN A 16 10.66 -4.96 -8.08
C ASN A 16 11.14 -6.24 -8.78
N ALA A 17 12.01 -7.04 -8.15
CA ALA A 17 12.50 -8.29 -8.72
C ALA A 17 11.38 -9.34 -8.89
N VAL A 18 10.66 -9.24 -9.99
CA VAL A 18 9.74 -10.25 -10.53
C VAL A 18 10.11 -10.58 -11.98
N TYR A 19 11.24 -10.09 -12.46
CA TYR A 19 11.67 -10.31 -13.84
C TYR A 19 12.96 -11.11 -13.88
N ASN A 20 12.98 -12.19 -14.69
CA ASN A 20 14.13 -13.08 -14.91
C ASN A 20 15.30 -12.39 -15.64
N PHE A 21 15.23 -11.08 -15.90
CA PHE A 21 16.23 -10.32 -16.63
C PHE A 21 16.45 -8.94 -16.00
N VAL A 22 17.70 -8.52 -15.95
CA VAL A 22 18.09 -7.15 -15.64
C VAL A 22 18.68 -6.54 -16.91
N ASP A 23 18.04 -5.50 -17.43
CA ASP A 23 18.54 -4.75 -18.58
C ASP A 23 19.51 -3.68 -18.07
N PHE A 24 20.76 -3.75 -18.52
CA PHE A 24 21.76 -2.71 -18.31
C PHE A 24 21.92 -1.92 -19.60
N ARG A 25 21.73 -0.61 -19.54
CA ARG A 25 22.06 0.28 -20.64
C ARG A 25 23.35 1.01 -20.33
N ILE A 26 24.35 0.82 -21.14
CA ILE A 26 25.64 1.49 -21.05
C ILE A 26 25.68 2.50 -22.19
N LYS A 27 25.76 3.80 -21.87
CA LYS A 27 26.00 4.86 -22.83
C LYS A 27 27.46 5.23 -22.78
N SER A 28 28.16 5.07 -23.88
CA SER A 28 29.49 5.64 -24.05
C SER A 28 29.40 6.92 -24.86
N ALA A 29 29.90 8.03 -24.36
CA ALA A 29 30.15 9.21 -25.16
C ALA A 29 31.54 9.04 -25.83
N GLY A 30 31.62 9.29 -27.12
CA GLY A 30 32.88 9.21 -27.86
C GLY A 30 33.96 10.10 -27.30
N PRO A 31 35.22 9.99 -27.76
CA PRO A 31 36.38 10.59 -27.13
C PRO A 31 36.36 12.10 -27.26
N SER A 32 35.94 12.79 -26.23
CA SER A 32 36.29 14.18 -25.99
C SER A 32 37.42 14.23 -24.98
N ASN A 33 38.41 15.05 -25.18
CA ASN A 33 39.71 15.18 -24.51
C ASN A 33 39.69 15.49 -23.00
N TYR A 34 38.71 14.97 -22.24
CA TYR A 34 38.68 15.06 -20.76
C TYR A 34 38.21 13.75 -20.22
N GLY A 35 39.00 13.22 -19.29
CA GLY A 35 38.94 11.91 -18.65
C GLY A 35 37.56 11.25 -18.61
N GLY A 36 37.48 10.05 -19.17
CA GLY A 36 36.25 9.28 -19.33
C GLY A 36 35.51 9.02 -18.01
N ALA A 37 34.41 9.72 -17.81
CA ALA A 37 33.43 9.40 -16.78
C ALA A 37 32.41 8.43 -17.38
N LEU A 38 32.41 7.19 -16.88
CA LEU A 38 31.40 6.18 -17.23
C LEU A 38 30.12 6.52 -16.48
N PHE A 39 29.09 7.02 -17.15
CA PHE A 39 27.78 7.25 -16.54
C PHE A 39 26.93 5.99 -16.67
N PHE A 40 26.60 5.36 -15.52
CA PHE A 40 25.62 4.30 -15.45
C PHE A 40 24.24 4.89 -15.25
N ALA A 41 23.39 4.86 -16.26
CA ALA A 41 21.97 5.18 -16.13
C ALA A 41 21.16 3.88 -16.15
N LEU A 42 20.52 3.56 -15.01
CA LEU A 42 19.63 2.42 -14.89
C LEU A 42 18.19 2.87 -15.13
N ARG A 43 17.61 2.50 -16.26
CA ARG A 43 16.20 2.76 -16.57
C ARG A 43 15.44 1.45 -16.58
N GLN A 44 14.35 1.41 -15.82
CA GLN A 44 13.43 0.28 -15.77
C GLN A 44 12.34 0.49 -16.84
N GLU A 45 12.28 -0.36 -17.84
CA GLU A 45 11.13 -0.45 -18.74
C GLU A 45 10.42 -1.80 -18.52
N THR A 46 9.10 -1.70 -18.30
CA THR A 46 8.21 -2.86 -18.27
C THR A 46 8.06 -3.40 -19.68
N VAL A 47 8.62 -4.58 -19.96
CA VAL A 47 8.42 -5.25 -21.22
C VAL A 47 6.98 -5.76 -21.30
N LYS A 48 6.16 -5.10 -22.11
CA LYS A 48 4.91 -5.62 -22.62
C LYS A 48 5.25 -6.54 -23.80
N ASN A 49 4.82 -7.79 -23.70
CA ASN A 49 4.69 -8.81 -24.77
C ASN A 49 5.64 -8.73 -25.99
N GLU A 50 6.25 -9.87 -26.29
CA GLU A 50 7.23 -10.17 -27.36
C GLU A 50 6.81 -9.86 -28.82
N SER A 51 5.83 -9.03 -29.09
CA SER A 51 5.34 -8.82 -30.47
C SER A 51 5.52 -7.43 -31.04
N VAL A 52 6.29 -6.54 -30.45
CA VAL A 52 6.57 -5.21 -31.02
C VAL A 52 8.04 -4.84 -30.89
N ILE A 53 8.89 -5.54 -31.68
CA ILE A 53 10.15 -4.96 -32.13
C ILE A 53 9.97 -4.71 -33.63
N ARG A 54 9.36 -3.60 -33.99
CA ARG A 54 9.49 -2.98 -35.30
C ARG A 54 9.55 -1.45 -35.14
N ASN A 55 10.71 -0.94 -35.53
CA ASN A 55 10.95 0.42 -36.03
C ASN A 55 10.39 1.60 -35.21
N SER A 56 11.18 2.09 -34.29
CA SER A 56 11.19 3.53 -33.99
C SER A 56 12.44 4.15 -34.65
N THR A 57 12.24 4.72 -35.83
CA THR A 57 13.19 5.64 -36.48
C THR A 57 13.42 6.81 -35.57
N PHE A 58 14.64 6.98 -35.11
CA PHE A 58 15.10 8.18 -34.42
C PHE A 58 15.24 9.31 -35.41
N ARG A 59 14.58 10.45 -35.17
CA ARG A 59 14.86 11.71 -35.78
C ARG A 59 16.12 12.33 -35.17
N GLU A 60 16.99 12.73 -36.04
CA GLU A 60 18.29 13.40 -35.94
C GLU A 60 18.57 14.18 -34.64
N ALA A 61 19.65 13.78 -33.95
CA ALA A 61 20.41 14.69 -33.09
C ALA A 61 21.63 15.19 -33.85
N ARG A 62 21.80 16.50 -33.88
CA ARG A 62 22.91 17.22 -34.53
C ARG A 62 24.28 16.77 -34.04
N ALA A 63 25.16 16.58 -35.01
CA ALA A 63 26.61 16.65 -35.02
C ALA A 63 27.41 16.10 -33.84
N GLY A 64 28.05 14.93 -34.02
CA GLY A 64 29.43 14.72 -33.57
C GLY A 64 29.70 13.70 -32.49
N ALA A 65 28.70 13.05 -31.89
CA ALA A 65 28.97 11.93 -30.95
C ALA A 65 28.11 10.72 -31.29
N GLU A 66 28.72 9.64 -31.71
CA GLU A 66 28.07 8.35 -31.88
C GLU A 66 27.80 7.77 -30.46
N ILE A 67 26.53 7.78 -30.05
CA ILE A 67 26.14 7.13 -28.78
C ILE A 67 25.89 5.67 -29.09
N VAL A 68 26.83 4.80 -28.70
CA VAL A 68 26.65 3.35 -28.79
C VAL A 68 25.94 2.87 -27.52
N GLU A 69 24.72 2.40 -27.69
CA GLU A 69 23.91 1.86 -26.57
C GLU A 69 23.98 0.32 -26.60
N PHE A 70 24.59 -0.26 -25.55
CA PHE A 70 24.63 -1.71 -25.37
C PHE A 70 23.55 -2.14 -24.40
N ILE A 71 22.67 -3.06 -24.82
CA ILE A 71 21.68 -3.69 -23.95
C ILE A 71 22.23 -5.07 -23.58
N VAL A 72 22.65 -5.23 -22.32
CA VAL A 72 23.08 -6.52 -21.78
C VAL A 72 21.92 -7.13 -20.99
N LYS A 73 21.36 -8.23 -21.49
CA LYS A 73 20.33 -9.01 -20.79
C LYS A 73 21.00 -10.11 -19.95
N ILE A 74 20.99 -9.95 -18.63
CA ILE A 74 21.51 -10.95 -17.70
C ILE A 74 20.35 -11.77 -17.16
N ARG A 75 20.35 -13.08 -17.44
CA ARG A 75 19.37 -14.01 -16.86
C ARG A 75 19.78 -14.33 -15.43
N ILE A 76 18.96 -13.92 -14.47
CA ILE A 76 19.17 -14.21 -13.05
C ILE A 76 18.69 -15.64 -12.76
N PRO A 77 19.52 -16.51 -12.18
CA PRO A 77 19.10 -17.85 -11.77
C PRO A 77 17.94 -17.78 -10.76
N SER A 78 16.96 -18.68 -10.89
CA SER A 78 15.76 -18.68 -10.05
C SER A 78 16.04 -18.85 -8.56
N TRP A 79 17.13 -19.54 -8.20
CA TRP A 79 17.55 -19.68 -6.80
C TRP A 79 18.02 -18.35 -6.21
N LEU A 80 18.69 -17.50 -7.00
CA LEU A 80 19.14 -16.17 -6.55
C LEU A 80 17.94 -15.22 -6.34
N GLU A 81 16.93 -15.28 -7.21
CA GLU A 81 15.67 -14.56 -6.98
C GLU A 81 14.98 -14.99 -5.69
N ARG A 82 14.89 -16.31 -5.45
CA ARG A 82 14.30 -16.86 -4.23
C ARG A 82 15.08 -16.41 -3.00
N ALA A 83 16.41 -16.46 -3.04
CA ALA A 83 17.26 -15.97 -1.95
C ALA A 83 17.03 -14.47 -1.67
N ALA A 84 17.00 -13.63 -2.72
CA ALA A 84 16.73 -12.20 -2.59
C ALA A 84 15.33 -11.92 -1.98
N VAL A 85 14.33 -12.70 -2.38
CA VAL A 85 12.98 -12.59 -1.79
C VAL A 85 12.99 -12.98 -0.31
N LEU A 86 13.66 -14.06 0.07
CA LEU A 86 13.77 -14.48 1.47
C LEU A 86 14.46 -13.43 2.33
N LEU A 87 15.58 -12.88 1.86
CA LEU A 87 16.28 -11.78 2.53
C LEU A 87 15.41 -10.54 2.69
N LEU A 88 14.64 -10.19 1.65
CA LEU A 88 13.69 -9.08 1.72
C LEU A 88 12.58 -9.33 2.74
N LEU A 89 12.04 -10.55 2.81
CA LEU A 89 11.00 -10.91 3.77
C LEU A 89 11.54 -10.91 5.20
N LEU A 90 12.77 -11.42 5.40
CA LEU A 90 13.46 -11.37 6.68
C LEU A 90 13.70 -9.92 7.12
N TYR A 91 14.26 -9.09 6.24
CA TYR A 91 14.44 -7.66 6.51
C TYR A 91 13.12 -6.98 6.91
N ARG A 92 12.03 -7.27 6.19
CA ARG A 92 10.71 -6.70 6.50
C ARG A 92 10.20 -7.16 7.85
N ARG A 93 10.38 -8.45 8.18
CA ARG A 93 10.00 -9.00 9.48
C ARG A 93 10.77 -8.33 10.62
N LEU A 94 12.07 -8.15 10.48
CA LEU A 94 12.90 -7.48 11.47
C LEU A 94 12.55 -5.99 11.62
N ARG A 95 12.31 -5.30 10.49
CA ARG A 95 12.08 -3.84 10.48
C ARG A 95 10.65 -3.43 10.87
N TYR A 96 9.66 -4.25 10.51
CA TYR A 96 8.22 -3.92 10.66
C TYR A 96 7.46 -4.88 11.56
N GLY A 97 8.10 -5.93 12.09
CA GLY A 97 7.47 -6.97 12.90
C GLY A 97 6.74 -8.04 12.10
N TYR A 98 6.62 -7.90 10.76
CA TYR A 98 5.94 -8.88 9.90
C TYR A 98 6.52 -8.91 8.48
N ALA A 99 6.45 -10.09 7.85
CA ALA A 99 6.81 -10.27 6.46
C ALA A 99 5.61 -9.88 5.57
N PHE A 100 5.88 -9.23 4.42
CA PHE A 100 4.86 -8.88 3.43
C PHE A 100 5.44 -8.77 2.03
N ARG A 101 4.57 -8.87 1.02
CA ARG A 101 4.88 -8.55 -0.38
C ARG A 101 4.10 -7.30 -0.80
N ARG A 102 4.62 -6.61 -1.82
CA ARG A 102 3.96 -5.44 -2.42
C ARG A 102 3.45 -5.79 -3.80
N ILE A 103 2.19 -5.45 -4.07
CA ILE A 103 1.57 -5.55 -5.40
C ILE A 103 1.45 -4.13 -5.94
N PRO A 104 2.06 -3.82 -7.11
CA PRO A 104 1.99 -2.50 -7.70
C PRO A 104 0.55 -2.18 -8.14
N LEU A 105 0.16 -0.93 -7.94
CA LEU A 105 -1.09 -0.35 -8.38
C LEU A 105 -0.81 0.80 -9.35
N THR A 106 -1.86 1.32 -9.96
CA THR A 106 -1.75 2.57 -10.74
C THR A 106 -1.32 3.75 -9.85
N GLN A 107 -0.80 4.81 -10.46
CA GLN A 107 -0.40 6.07 -9.78
C GLN A 107 0.75 5.89 -8.76
N GLY A 108 1.64 4.92 -8.96
CA GLY A 108 2.80 4.71 -8.09
C GLY A 108 2.49 4.14 -6.70
N HIS A 109 1.24 3.76 -6.43
CA HIS A 109 0.84 3.13 -5.19
C HIS A 109 1.10 1.61 -5.20
N PHE A 110 1.02 0.99 -4.03
CA PHE A 110 1.11 -0.47 -3.88
C PHE A 110 0.17 -0.95 -2.77
N ALA A 111 -0.34 -2.17 -2.94
CA ALA A 111 -1.02 -2.90 -1.89
C ALA A 111 -0.04 -3.81 -1.15
N ILE A 112 -0.27 -4.02 0.15
CA ILE A 112 0.49 -4.93 1.00
C ILE A 112 -0.33 -6.21 1.17
N VAL A 113 0.31 -7.36 0.97
CA VAL A 113 -0.30 -8.68 1.09
C VAL A 113 0.65 -9.65 1.80
N ASP A 114 0.13 -10.72 2.33
CA ASP A 114 0.96 -11.80 2.87
C ASP A 114 1.78 -12.47 1.75
N PRO A 115 2.98 -12.99 2.07
CA PRO A 115 3.83 -13.67 1.09
C PRO A 115 3.11 -14.84 0.39
N GLN A 116 2.26 -15.56 1.09
CA GLN A 116 1.50 -16.72 0.57
C GLN A 116 0.42 -16.32 -0.43
N ASP A 117 -0.20 -15.14 -0.29
CA ASP A 117 -1.26 -14.67 -1.18
C ASP A 117 -0.70 -13.98 -2.45
N TYR A 118 0.58 -13.59 -2.39
CA TYR A 118 1.23 -12.86 -3.47
C TYR A 118 1.23 -13.58 -4.84
N PRO A 119 1.56 -14.90 -4.95
CA PRO A 119 1.60 -15.58 -6.25
C PRO A 119 0.25 -15.58 -6.95
N HIS A 120 -0.84 -15.69 -6.20
CA HIS A 120 -2.19 -15.65 -6.74
C HIS A 120 -2.58 -14.24 -7.18
N LEU A 121 -2.37 -13.24 -6.33
CA LEU A 121 -2.80 -11.88 -6.58
C LEU A 121 -1.95 -11.15 -7.63
N SER A 122 -0.65 -11.47 -7.73
CA SER A 122 0.28 -10.85 -8.69
C SER A 122 -0.02 -11.18 -10.15
N ARG A 123 -0.83 -12.22 -10.42
CA ARG A 123 -1.28 -12.58 -11.78
C ARG A 123 -2.21 -11.55 -12.40
N TYR A 124 -2.82 -10.67 -11.58
CA TYR A 124 -3.81 -9.70 -12.03
C TYR A 124 -3.25 -8.29 -12.04
N LYS A 125 -3.77 -7.46 -12.95
CA LYS A 125 -3.50 -6.02 -12.95
C LYS A 125 -4.44 -5.33 -11.99
N TRP A 126 -3.87 -4.74 -10.94
CA TRP A 126 -4.58 -4.00 -9.93
C TRP A 126 -4.46 -2.49 -10.15
N ARG A 127 -5.52 -1.77 -9.84
CA ARG A 127 -5.56 -0.31 -9.90
C ARG A 127 -5.97 0.27 -8.55
N LEU A 128 -5.54 1.50 -8.33
CA LEU A 128 -5.96 2.27 -7.18
C LEU A 128 -7.41 2.70 -7.36
N CYS A 129 -8.24 2.47 -6.33
CA CYS A 129 -9.60 2.98 -6.23
C CYS A 129 -9.75 3.86 -4.99
N ARG A 130 -10.40 5.00 -5.16
CA ARG A 130 -10.77 5.89 -4.05
C ARG A 130 -12.27 5.84 -3.86
N THR A 131 -12.71 5.60 -2.63
CA THR A 131 -14.13 5.62 -2.30
C THR A 131 -14.66 7.06 -2.30
N LYS A 132 -15.76 7.31 -3.01
CA LYS A 132 -16.43 8.63 -2.98
C LYS A 132 -16.79 9.02 -1.54
N GLY A 133 -16.46 10.24 -1.15
CA GLY A 133 -16.78 10.80 0.19
C GLY A 133 -15.97 10.25 1.37
N LYS A 134 -15.03 9.31 1.12
CA LYS A 134 -14.11 8.80 2.14
C LYS A 134 -12.70 8.84 1.56
N ASN A 135 -11.73 9.36 2.33
CA ASN A 135 -10.31 9.36 1.93
C ASN A 135 -9.64 7.99 2.13
N VAL A 136 -10.36 6.90 1.80
CA VAL A 136 -9.83 5.56 1.90
C VAL A 136 -9.50 5.05 0.51
N LEU A 137 -8.29 4.54 0.36
CA LEU A 137 -7.76 3.97 -0.87
C LEU A 137 -7.86 2.45 -0.82
N TYR A 138 -8.27 1.83 -1.92
CA TYR A 138 -8.36 0.38 -2.07
C TYR A 138 -7.66 -0.07 -3.35
N ALA A 139 -7.31 -1.35 -3.40
CA ALA A 139 -6.89 -2.02 -4.62
C ALA A 139 -8.10 -2.73 -5.25
N GLU A 140 -8.40 -2.45 -6.53
CA GLU A 140 -9.46 -3.10 -7.28
C GLU A 140 -8.96 -3.62 -8.62
N ARG A 141 -9.64 -4.60 -9.18
CA ARG A 141 -9.45 -5.07 -10.56
C ARG A 141 -10.78 -5.22 -11.29
N SER A 142 -10.74 -5.13 -12.61
CA SER A 142 -11.88 -5.44 -13.44
C SER A 142 -11.95 -6.95 -13.72
N VAL A 143 -13.18 -7.48 -13.76
CA VAL A 143 -13.49 -8.86 -14.13
C VAL A 143 -14.56 -8.83 -15.20
N ARG A 144 -14.38 -9.61 -16.25
CA ARG A 144 -15.41 -9.80 -17.28
C ARG A 144 -16.40 -10.86 -16.79
N LEU A 145 -17.66 -10.50 -16.72
CA LEU A 145 -18.76 -11.41 -16.36
C LEU A 145 -19.18 -12.28 -17.57
N PRO A 146 -19.87 -13.41 -17.35
CA PRO A 146 -20.36 -14.28 -18.44
C PRO A 146 -21.24 -13.55 -19.45
N ASN A 147 -21.99 -12.53 -19.02
CA ASN A 147 -22.84 -11.68 -19.88
C ASN A 147 -22.06 -10.61 -20.68
N GLY A 148 -20.73 -10.69 -20.70
CA GLY A 148 -19.86 -9.75 -21.41
C GLY A 148 -19.61 -8.40 -20.69
N LYS A 149 -20.37 -8.10 -19.64
CA LYS A 149 -20.18 -6.87 -18.84
C LYS A 149 -18.96 -6.96 -17.94
N TYR A 150 -18.43 -5.79 -17.54
CA TYR A 150 -17.34 -5.72 -16.58
C TYR A 150 -17.86 -5.42 -15.18
N SER A 151 -17.37 -6.16 -14.20
CA SER A 151 -17.55 -5.90 -12.78
C SER A 151 -16.22 -5.53 -12.14
N ARG A 152 -16.26 -5.10 -10.89
CA ARG A 152 -15.09 -4.71 -10.09
C ARG A 152 -14.98 -5.59 -8.88
N ILE A 153 -13.78 -6.10 -8.64
CA ILE A 153 -13.47 -6.88 -7.43
C ILE A 153 -12.42 -6.12 -6.64
N LEU A 154 -12.71 -5.88 -5.36
CA LEU A 154 -11.74 -5.33 -4.41
C LEU A 154 -10.81 -6.45 -3.92
N MET A 155 -9.53 -6.13 -3.70
CA MET A 155 -8.50 -7.14 -3.34
C MET A 155 -8.87 -7.89 -2.06
N HIS A 156 -9.31 -7.20 -1.02
CA HIS A 156 -9.73 -7.84 0.22
C HIS A 156 -10.92 -8.80 0.03
N ARG A 157 -11.84 -8.51 -0.91
CA ARG A 157 -12.95 -9.42 -1.25
C ARG A 157 -12.51 -10.65 -2.03
N GLN A 158 -11.39 -10.59 -2.71
CA GLN A 158 -10.81 -11.77 -3.36
C GLN A 158 -10.08 -12.67 -2.35
N LEU A 159 -9.62 -12.10 -1.23
CA LEU A 159 -8.89 -12.82 -0.18
C LEU A 159 -9.80 -13.42 0.90
N MET A 160 -10.96 -12.82 1.11
CA MET A 160 -11.88 -13.21 2.18
C MET A 160 -13.33 -13.12 1.70
N GLU A 161 -14.04 -14.21 1.83
CA GLU A 161 -15.49 -14.24 1.72
C GLU A 161 -16.10 -13.90 3.07
N VAL A 162 -17.20 -13.18 3.07
CA VAL A 162 -17.94 -12.82 4.27
C VAL A 162 -19.41 -13.14 4.06
N PRO A 163 -20.15 -13.54 5.14
CA PRO A 163 -21.57 -13.80 5.08
C PRO A 163 -22.37 -12.58 4.58
N GLU A 164 -23.57 -12.81 4.11
CA GLU A 164 -24.51 -11.74 3.77
C GLU A 164 -24.74 -10.82 4.97
N GLY A 165 -24.80 -9.51 4.72
CA GLY A 165 -24.93 -8.49 5.77
C GLY A 165 -23.61 -8.13 6.48
N TYR A 166 -22.51 -8.85 6.20
CA TYR A 166 -21.17 -8.53 6.71
C TYR A 166 -20.34 -7.76 5.69
N VAL A 167 -19.36 -7.04 6.20
CA VAL A 167 -18.36 -6.30 5.41
C VAL A 167 -16.97 -6.71 5.86
N ILE A 168 -15.97 -6.47 5.02
CA ILE A 168 -14.57 -6.64 5.41
C ILE A 168 -14.06 -5.33 5.98
N ASP A 169 -13.62 -5.39 7.25
CA ASP A 169 -13.00 -4.27 7.97
C ASP A 169 -11.48 -4.40 7.93
N HIS A 170 -10.78 -3.27 7.74
CA HIS A 170 -9.33 -3.18 7.89
C HIS A 170 -8.99 -2.65 9.28
N VAL A 171 -8.41 -3.51 10.12
CA VAL A 171 -8.11 -3.22 11.54
C VAL A 171 -7.36 -1.90 11.70
N ASN A 172 -6.34 -1.65 10.88
CA ASN A 172 -5.56 -0.41 10.89
C ASN A 172 -6.18 0.75 10.09
N ASN A 173 -7.37 0.56 9.49
CA ASN A 173 -8.06 1.49 8.59
C ASN A 173 -7.25 1.86 7.32
N SER A 174 -6.37 0.99 6.85
CA SER A 174 -5.66 1.14 5.58
C SER A 174 -6.20 0.13 4.58
N GLY A 175 -7.01 0.56 3.62
CA GLY A 175 -7.59 -0.32 2.61
C GLY A 175 -6.57 -0.87 1.58
N LEU A 176 -5.30 -0.44 1.66
CA LEU A 176 -4.20 -0.99 0.88
C LEU A 176 -3.39 -2.06 1.63
N ASP A 177 -3.64 -2.26 2.93
CA ASP A 177 -3.03 -3.33 3.72
C ASP A 177 -3.97 -4.54 3.79
N ASN A 178 -3.81 -5.44 2.82
CA ASN A 178 -4.66 -6.62 2.63
C ASN A 178 -4.02 -7.89 3.22
N ARG A 179 -3.18 -7.75 4.26
CA ARG A 179 -2.71 -8.91 5.03
C ARG A 179 -3.86 -9.53 5.81
N ARG A 180 -3.88 -10.85 5.90
CA ARG A 180 -4.94 -11.60 6.60
C ARG A 180 -5.09 -11.16 8.06
N ALA A 181 -3.98 -10.84 8.74
CA ALA A 181 -4.00 -10.31 10.10
C ALA A 181 -4.62 -8.89 10.21
N ASN A 182 -4.77 -8.18 9.10
CA ASN A 182 -5.33 -6.81 9.07
C ASN A 182 -6.75 -6.75 8.52
N ILE A 183 -7.25 -7.82 7.90
CA ILE A 183 -8.62 -7.88 7.38
C ILE A 183 -9.45 -8.84 8.23
N ARG A 184 -10.69 -8.43 8.54
CA ARG A 184 -11.61 -9.25 9.33
C ARG A 184 -13.05 -9.07 8.87
N SER A 185 -13.87 -10.09 9.09
CA SER A 185 -15.32 -10.00 8.94
C SER A 185 -15.90 -9.10 10.04
N ALA A 186 -16.80 -8.21 9.68
CA ALA A 186 -17.43 -7.27 10.60
C ALA A 186 -18.86 -6.96 10.15
N THR A 187 -19.75 -6.71 11.10
CA THR A 187 -21.02 -6.07 10.79
C THR A 187 -20.80 -4.60 10.37
N VAL A 188 -21.79 -3.98 9.74
CA VAL A 188 -21.73 -2.56 9.39
C VAL A 188 -21.49 -1.69 10.62
N ALA A 189 -22.09 -2.05 11.76
CA ALA A 189 -21.92 -1.36 13.05
C ALA A 189 -20.49 -1.49 13.57
N GLN A 190 -19.93 -2.70 13.59
CA GLN A 190 -18.53 -2.95 14.02
C GLN A 190 -17.52 -2.18 13.16
N ASN A 191 -17.69 -2.20 11.84
CA ASN A 191 -16.85 -1.42 10.94
C ASN A 191 -16.95 0.10 11.20
N ALA A 192 -18.15 0.60 11.55
CA ALA A 192 -18.34 2.00 11.96
C ALA A 192 -17.63 2.30 13.30
N TRP A 193 -17.58 1.34 14.23
CA TRP A 193 -16.85 1.48 15.49
C TRP A 193 -15.33 1.61 15.28
N ASN A 194 -14.75 0.90 14.30
CA ASN A 194 -13.35 1.03 13.92
C ASN A 194 -13.04 2.31 13.13
N SER A 195 -14.03 3.11 12.72
CA SER A 195 -13.78 4.30 11.89
C SER A 195 -12.92 5.35 12.59
N LYS A 196 -12.04 6.03 11.82
CA LYS A 196 -11.20 7.16 12.29
C LYS A 196 -11.95 8.49 12.40
N LYS A 197 -13.27 8.50 12.20
CA LYS A 197 -14.06 9.74 12.22
C LYS A 197 -13.98 10.39 13.60
N ARG A 198 -13.39 11.56 13.67
CA ARG A 198 -13.24 12.38 14.87
C ARG A 198 -14.06 13.66 14.74
N ASN A 199 -14.46 14.25 15.86
CA ASN A 199 -15.08 15.56 15.84
C ASN A 199 -14.02 16.61 15.47
N PRO A 200 -14.23 17.47 14.44
CA PRO A 200 -13.24 18.46 14.02
C PRO A 200 -12.85 19.45 15.12
N ARG A 201 -13.81 19.82 15.99
CA ARG A 201 -13.56 20.80 17.06
C ARG A 201 -12.78 20.24 18.25
N SER A 202 -13.10 19.01 18.70
CA SER A 202 -12.37 18.37 19.80
C SER A 202 -11.08 17.68 19.33
N GLY A 203 -11.03 17.20 18.09
CA GLY A 203 -10.00 16.31 17.56
C GLY A 203 -10.17 14.86 18.01
N TYR A 204 -11.18 14.54 18.82
CA TYR A 204 -11.40 13.24 19.42
C TYR A 204 -12.72 12.61 18.99
N LYS A 205 -12.73 11.27 18.91
CA LYS A 205 -13.92 10.47 18.66
C LYS A 205 -14.81 10.46 19.90
N GLY A 206 -16.10 10.66 19.71
CA GLY A 206 -17.09 10.62 20.78
C GLY A 206 -17.06 11.79 21.75
N VAL A 207 -16.34 12.88 21.41
CA VAL A 207 -16.19 14.07 22.27
C VAL A 207 -16.61 15.32 21.52
N TRP A 208 -17.41 16.16 22.13
CA TRP A 208 -17.81 17.48 21.61
C TRP A 208 -18.06 18.48 22.74
N PHE A 209 -17.94 19.76 22.43
CA PHE A 209 -18.14 20.83 23.39
C PHE A 209 -19.64 21.15 23.56
N ALA A 210 -20.17 21.05 24.78
CA ALA A 210 -21.51 21.45 25.16
C ALA A 210 -21.51 22.93 25.53
N LYS A 211 -21.97 23.78 24.62
CA LYS A 211 -21.92 25.25 24.79
C LYS A 211 -22.77 25.74 25.96
N ASP A 212 -23.89 25.09 26.21
CA ASP A 212 -24.83 25.38 27.29
C ASP A 212 -24.24 25.18 28.69
N LYS A 213 -23.24 24.28 28.78
CA LYS A 213 -22.57 23.92 30.05
C LYS A 213 -21.14 24.40 30.16
N GLY A 214 -20.54 24.91 29.07
CA GLY A 214 -19.12 25.28 29.03
C GLY A 214 -18.17 24.09 29.22
N LEU A 215 -18.62 22.84 28.97
CA LEU A 215 -17.90 21.61 29.28
C LEU A 215 -17.78 20.71 28.04
N TRP A 216 -16.82 19.78 28.07
CA TRP A 216 -16.66 18.73 27.08
C TRP A 216 -17.55 17.54 27.43
N ARG A 217 -18.43 17.19 26.53
CA ARG A 217 -19.32 16.04 26.66
C ARG A 217 -18.72 14.82 25.97
N ALA A 218 -18.67 13.67 26.65
CA ALA A 218 -18.34 12.37 26.06
C ALA A 218 -19.62 11.51 25.91
N ALA A 219 -19.75 10.80 24.79
CA ALA A 219 -20.77 9.78 24.63
C ALA A 219 -20.37 8.73 23.59
N ILE A 220 -20.98 7.56 23.71
CA ILE A 220 -20.78 6.40 22.83
C ILE A 220 -22.13 5.91 22.31
N VAL A 221 -22.16 5.28 21.14
CA VAL A 221 -23.36 4.66 20.57
C VAL A 221 -23.24 3.14 20.80
N CYS A 222 -24.11 2.59 21.61
CA CYS A 222 -24.16 1.19 21.95
C CYS A 222 -25.55 0.64 21.70
N HIS A 223 -25.70 -0.47 20.96
CA HIS A 223 -26.97 -1.07 20.57
C HIS A 223 -27.97 -0.07 19.95
N GLY A 224 -27.48 0.76 19.03
CA GLY A 224 -28.29 1.80 18.37
C GLY A 224 -28.63 3.02 19.25
N LYS A 225 -28.36 2.99 20.55
CA LYS A 225 -28.64 4.08 21.51
C LYS A 225 -27.38 4.84 21.88
N ARG A 226 -27.53 6.19 22.00
CA ARG A 226 -26.44 7.04 22.48
C ARG A 226 -26.42 7.02 24.01
N LYS A 227 -25.29 6.56 24.58
CA LYS A 227 -25.03 6.56 26.02
C LYS A 227 -24.15 7.76 26.37
N HIS A 228 -24.63 8.57 27.29
CA HIS A 228 -23.86 9.68 27.86
C HIS A 228 -22.84 9.16 28.86
N LEU A 229 -21.59 9.64 28.77
CA LEU A 229 -20.46 9.18 29.62
C LEU A 229 -20.03 10.24 30.63
N GLY A 230 -20.50 11.47 30.49
CA GLY A 230 -20.22 12.58 31.41
C GLY A 230 -19.87 13.89 30.72
N TYR A 231 -19.73 14.93 31.55
CA TYR A 231 -19.22 16.24 31.21
C TYR A 231 -17.87 16.45 31.91
N PHE A 232 -16.90 17.02 31.18
CA PHE A 232 -15.52 17.15 31.63
C PHE A 232 -15.02 18.57 31.37
N LYS A 233 -14.22 19.12 32.26
CA LYS A 233 -13.56 20.42 32.07
C LYS A 233 -12.50 20.32 30.96
N ASP A 234 -11.84 19.17 30.85
CA ASP A 234 -10.80 18.90 29.85
C ASP A 234 -11.26 17.90 28.79
N LYS A 235 -10.91 18.20 27.53
CA LYS A 235 -11.25 17.34 26.38
C LYS A 235 -10.50 16.01 26.36
N ILE A 236 -9.29 15.94 27.00
CA ILE A 236 -8.50 14.71 27.11
C ILE A 236 -9.19 13.76 28.08
N ALA A 237 -9.66 14.27 29.22
CA ALA A 237 -10.43 13.48 30.19
C ALA A 237 -11.71 12.90 29.55
N ALA A 238 -12.44 13.71 28.77
CA ALA A 238 -13.60 13.27 27.99
C ALA A 238 -13.24 12.16 26.98
N ALA A 239 -12.09 12.29 26.31
CA ALA A 239 -11.62 11.30 25.33
C ALA A 239 -11.18 9.99 25.99
N LYS A 240 -10.55 10.03 27.17
CA LYS A 240 -10.22 8.84 27.97
C LYS A 240 -11.48 8.12 28.45
N ALA A 241 -12.51 8.85 28.90
CA ALA A 241 -13.81 8.28 29.25
C ALA A 241 -14.48 7.58 28.06
N TYR A 242 -14.37 8.17 26.85
CA TYR A 242 -14.82 7.49 25.64
C TYR A 242 -14.03 6.22 25.37
N ASP A 243 -12.70 6.24 25.49
CA ASP A 243 -11.84 5.08 25.21
C ASP A 243 -12.13 3.92 26.16
N THR A 244 -12.31 4.19 27.45
CA THR A 244 -12.74 3.18 28.47
C THR A 244 -14.08 2.55 28.06
N ALA A 245 -15.05 3.37 27.67
CA ALA A 245 -16.36 2.87 27.22
C ALA A 245 -16.24 2.09 25.88
N ALA A 246 -15.39 2.54 24.96
CA ALA A 246 -15.16 1.88 23.68
C ALA A 246 -14.57 0.47 23.87
N ILE A 247 -13.59 0.31 24.75
CA ILE A 247 -13.05 -1.01 25.10
C ILE A 247 -14.16 -1.91 25.64
N LYS A 248 -14.97 -1.40 26.56
CA LYS A 248 -16.06 -2.16 27.19
C LYS A 248 -17.14 -2.60 26.19
N TYR A 249 -17.58 -1.72 25.30
CA TYR A 249 -18.75 -1.96 24.43
C TYR A 249 -18.41 -2.45 23.03
N TYR A 250 -17.22 -2.15 22.51
CA TYR A 250 -16.82 -2.46 21.14
C TYR A 250 -15.74 -3.54 21.07
N GLY A 251 -15.07 -3.85 22.20
CA GLY A 251 -14.03 -4.88 22.27
C GLY A 251 -12.93 -4.64 21.24
N GLU A 252 -12.62 -5.68 20.50
CA GLU A 252 -11.59 -5.64 19.43
C GLU A 252 -11.86 -4.66 18.28
N PHE A 253 -13.13 -4.25 18.10
CA PHE A 253 -13.53 -3.26 17.10
C PHE A 253 -13.41 -1.81 17.59
N ALA A 254 -12.98 -1.62 18.84
CA ALA A 254 -12.81 -0.29 19.40
C ALA A 254 -11.69 0.48 18.70
N ARG A 255 -11.99 1.66 18.15
CA ARG A 255 -10.98 2.61 17.73
C ARG A 255 -10.80 3.66 18.81
N LEU A 256 -9.68 3.57 19.52
CA LEU A 256 -9.35 4.45 20.61
C LEU A 256 -8.81 5.80 20.11
N ASN A 257 -8.93 6.83 20.95
CA ASN A 257 -8.30 8.12 20.77
C ASN A 257 -6.81 8.05 21.15
N PHE A 258 -6.52 7.24 22.19
CA PHE A 258 -5.17 6.97 22.70
C PHE A 258 -4.94 5.45 22.68
N PRO A 259 -4.34 4.91 21.59
CA PRO A 259 -4.04 3.48 21.46
C PRO A 259 -2.89 3.03 22.34
#